data_cc9fc0c0575578034ffed88144c061b8
#
_entry.id   cc9fc0c0575578034ffed88144c061b8
#
_cell.length_a   1.000
_cell.length_b   1.000
_cell.length_c   1.000
_cell.angle_alpha   90.00
_cell.angle_beta   90.00
_cell.angle_gamma   90.00
#
_symmetry.space_group_name_H-M   'P 1'
#
loop_
_entity.id
_entity.type
_entity.pdbx_description
1 polymer ?
#
loop_
_entity_poly.entity_id
_entity_poly.type
_entity_poly.pdbx_seq_one_letter_code
_entity_poly.pdbx_strand_id
1 'polypeptide(L)'
;VSANIDSLTGFHDEKLSNLQLDYSGAGSKVNGLNVSAVASSGAGIAISNTAGGGRRALSVKSTDAGAVLRFLNIYEHMEGGSITLALSGASDGPMRGQVDTSNFFVVNEPKLASIVSTTPAGDKRSLNEAVKGNLDTSRVKFERGFAEIDKGTGYLKLANGVLRGPRIGTTFQGTLYDENNNMDMTGTFMPAYGVNRIFGELPLVGALLGNGRDRGLIGVTYRLKGNANKPNLDINPLSVIAPGIFRSIFEFR
;
A
#
# COMPACT_ATOMS: atom_id res chain seq x y z
N VAL A 1 -31.78 7.19 8.06
CA VAL A 1 -31.84 5.83 8.58
C VAL A 1 -30.70 5.67 9.55
N SER A 2 -31.01 5.23 10.78
CA SER A 2 -29.98 4.84 11.77
C SER A 2 -30.16 3.36 12.09
N ALA A 3 -29.06 2.63 12.21
CA ALA A 3 -29.05 1.22 12.56
C ALA A 3 -27.94 0.93 13.56
N ASN A 4 -28.24 0.02 14.50
CA ASN A 4 -27.27 -0.59 15.40
C ASN A 4 -27.23 -2.09 15.09
N ILE A 5 -26.04 -2.61 14.84
CA ILE A 5 -25.82 -4.01 14.47
C ILE A 5 -24.77 -4.59 15.44
N ASP A 6 -25.16 -5.61 16.19
CA ASP A 6 -24.28 -6.20 17.20
C ASP A 6 -23.06 -6.87 16.58
N SER A 7 -23.23 -7.54 15.43
CA SER A 7 -22.16 -8.21 14.72
C SER A 7 -22.41 -8.28 13.22
N LEU A 8 -21.39 -7.99 12.42
CA LEU A 8 -21.39 -8.08 10.96
C LEU A 8 -20.12 -8.80 10.52
N THR A 9 -20.28 -9.86 9.72
CA THR A 9 -19.16 -10.58 9.10
C THR A 9 -18.95 -10.08 7.68
N GLY A 10 -17.75 -9.66 7.37
CA GLY A 10 -17.30 -9.24 6.04
C GLY A 10 -16.55 -10.35 5.31
N PHE A 11 -15.67 -9.95 4.40
CA PHE A 11 -14.79 -10.88 3.71
C PHE A 11 -13.69 -11.40 4.63
N HIS A 12 -13.06 -12.52 4.26
CA HIS A 12 -11.97 -13.19 5.00
C HIS A 12 -12.33 -13.49 6.47
N ASP A 13 -13.62 -13.77 6.73
CA ASP A 13 -14.17 -14.02 8.07
C ASP A 13 -13.90 -12.91 9.09
N GLU A 14 -13.55 -11.70 8.62
CA GLU A 14 -13.35 -10.56 9.49
C GLU A 14 -14.70 -10.08 10.06
N LYS A 15 -14.73 -9.87 11.37
CA LYS A 15 -15.96 -9.49 12.08
C LYS A 15 -15.86 -8.11 12.67
N LEU A 16 -16.93 -7.34 12.50
CA LEU A 16 -17.13 -6.07 13.19
C LEU A 16 -18.24 -6.23 14.22
N SER A 17 -18.05 -5.62 15.36
CA SER A 17 -19.03 -5.57 16.45
C SER A 17 -19.42 -4.14 16.77
N ASN A 18 -20.56 -3.97 17.46
CA ASN A 18 -21.10 -2.67 17.88
C ASN A 18 -21.16 -1.67 16.73
N LEU A 19 -21.59 -2.11 15.56
CA LEU A 19 -21.65 -1.27 14.37
C LEU A 19 -22.83 -0.30 14.49
N GLN A 20 -22.54 0.99 14.46
CA GLN A 20 -23.51 2.06 14.39
C GLN A 20 -23.42 2.69 13.00
N LEU A 21 -24.55 2.82 12.36
CA LEU A 21 -24.67 3.38 11.01
C LEU A 21 -25.72 4.48 11.01
N ASP A 22 -25.32 5.66 10.56
CA ASP A 22 -26.22 6.77 10.26
C ASP A 22 -26.12 7.09 8.76
N TYR A 23 -27.24 6.95 8.07
CA TYR A 23 -27.35 7.19 6.65
C TYR A 23 -28.38 8.28 6.35
N SER A 24 -28.02 9.21 5.49
CA SER A 24 -28.94 10.18 4.89
C SER A 24 -28.77 10.18 3.37
N GLY A 25 -29.87 10.19 2.63
CA GLY A 25 -29.87 10.18 1.18
C GLY A 25 -31.22 10.49 0.60
N ALA A 26 -31.24 10.79 -0.71
CA ALA A 26 -32.45 11.03 -1.48
C ALA A 26 -32.33 10.34 -2.84
N GLY A 27 -33.23 9.38 -3.11
CA GLY A 27 -33.13 8.51 -4.30
C GLY A 27 -31.82 7.70 -4.29
N SER A 28 -31.05 7.80 -5.36
CA SER A 28 -29.74 7.13 -5.49
C SER A 28 -28.57 7.96 -4.93
N LYS A 29 -28.82 9.16 -4.37
CA LYS A 29 -27.78 10.04 -3.85
C LYS A 29 -27.57 9.84 -2.36
N VAL A 30 -26.35 9.56 -1.97
CA VAL A 30 -25.90 9.54 -0.57
C VAL A 30 -25.50 10.96 -0.19
N ASN A 31 -26.19 11.55 0.79
CA ASN A 31 -25.87 12.88 1.34
C ASN A 31 -24.94 12.76 2.56
N GLY A 32 -25.08 11.69 3.31
CA GLY A 32 -24.24 11.41 4.48
C GLY A 32 -24.27 9.93 4.83
N LEU A 33 -23.12 9.42 5.22
CA LEU A 33 -22.97 8.10 5.80
C LEU A 33 -21.92 8.21 6.90
N ASN A 34 -22.29 7.88 8.13
CA ASN A 34 -21.35 7.70 9.21
C ASN A 34 -21.45 6.26 9.71
N VAL A 35 -20.29 5.61 9.84
CA VAL A 35 -20.20 4.27 10.39
C VAL A 35 -19.14 4.29 11.48
N SER A 36 -19.48 3.75 12.65
CA SER A 36 -18.50 3.39 13.66
C SER A 36 -18.67 1.91 14.02
N ALA A 37 -17.57 1.22 14.25
CA ALA A 37 -17.55 -0.19 14.59
C ALA A 37 -16.27 -0.54 15.35
N VAL A 38 -16.24 -1.76 15.92
CA VAL A 38 -15.06 -2.33 16.55
C VAL A 38 -14.67 -3.61 15.81
N ALA A 39 -13.42 -3.70 15.37
CA ALA A 39 -12.85 -4.90 14.76
C ALA A 39 -12.64 -6.02 15.78
N SER A 40 -12.43 -7.26 15.31
CA SER A 40 -12.13 -8.42 16.17
C SER A 40 -10.91 -8.22 17.06
N SER A 41 -9.97 -7.38 16.66
CA SER A 41 -8.79 -6.97 17.46
C SER A 41 -9.09 -5.98 18.58
N GLY A 42 -10.34 -5.49 18.69
CA GLY A 42 -10.72 -4.40 19.60
C GLY A 42 -10.47 -3.00 19.05
N ALA A 43 -9.94 -2.87 17.84
CA ALA A 43 -9.64 -1.58 17.21
C ALA A 43 -10.93 -0.88 16.74
N GLY A 44 -11.02 0.42 17.01
CA GLY A 44 -12.10 1.26 16.49
C GLY A 44 -11.97 1.52 14.99
N ILE A 45 -13.10 1.55 14.30
CA ILE A 45 -13.23 1.90 12.89
C ILE A 45 -14.23 3.05 12.80
N ALA A 46 -13.86 4.11 12.08
CA ALA A 46 -14.74 5.22 11.79
C ALA A 46 -14.70 5.54 10.28
N ILE A 47 -15.88 5.58 9.66
CA ILE A 47 -16.05 5.92 8.25
C ILE A 47 -17.04 7.07 8.19
N SER A 48 -16.71 8.13 7.46
CA SER A 48 -17.61 9.25 7.19
C SER A 48 -17.60 9.57 5.71
N ASN A 49 -18.77 9.59 5.10
CA ASN A 49 -18.97 10.07 3.73
C ASN A 49 -20.03 11.18 3.78
N THR A 50 -19.66 12.37 3.35
CA THR A 50 -20.53 13.55 3.34
C THR A 50 -20.64 14.11 1.93
N ALA A 51 -21.84 14.55 1.56
CA ALA A 51 -22.09 15.27 0.31
C ALA A 51 -22.98 16.47 0.57
N GLY A 52 -22.58 17.64 0.07
CA GLY A 52 -23.32 18.90 0.20
C GLY A 52 -22.59 20.04 -0.48
N GLY A 53 -23.32 21.08 -0.89
CA GLY A 53 -22.73 22.26 -1.52
C GLY A 53 -21.96 21.97 -2.81
N GLY A 54 -22.35 20.94 -3.58
CA GLY A 54 -21.64 20.54 -4.81
C GLY A 54 -20.35 19.78 -4.57
N ARG A 55 -20.06 19.37 -3.35
CA ARG A 55 -18.84 18.62 -2.96
C ARG A 55 -19.19 17.35 -2.21
N ARG A 56 -18.25 16.41 -2.22
CA ARG A 56 -18.28 15.20 -1.40
C ARG A 56 -16.93 14.93 -0.75
N ALA A 57 -16.96 14.29 0.42
CA ALA A 57 -15.76 13.90 1.14
C ALA A 57 -15.93 12.53 1.78
N LEU A 58 -14.89 11.71 1.74
CA LEU A 58 -14.80 10.40 2.38
C LEU A 58 -13.61 10.39 3.33
N SER A 59 -13.84 9.95 4.55
CA SER A 59 -12.80 9.72 5.53
C SER A 59 -12.94 8.32 6.11
N VAL A 60 -11.82 7.61 6.26
CA VAL A 60 -11.73 6.33 6.97
C VAL A 60 -10.61 6.43 7.98
N LYS A 61 -10.85 6.01 9.21
CA LYS A 61 -9.86 5.94 10.29
C LYS A 61 -10.00 4.64 11.05
N SER A 62 -8.87 3.98 11.32
CA SER A 62 -8.81 2.83 12.20
C SER A 62 -7.41 2.69 12.81
N THR A 63 -7.32 2.01 13.94
CA THR A 63 -6.06 1.56 14.53
C THR A 63 -5.71 0.12 14.15
N ASP A 64 -6.55 -0.53 13.32
CA ASP A 64 -6.27 -1.80 12.65
C ASP A 64 -6.60 -1.70 11.16
N ALA A 65 -5.62 -1.28 10.37
CA ALA A 65 -5.74 -1.17 8.91
C ALA A 65 -5.98 -2.54 8.26
N GLY A 66 -5.33 -3.59 8.77
CA GLY A 66 -5.49 -4.95 8.27
C GLY A 66 -6.94 -5.43 8.35
N ALA A 67 -7.60 -5.22 9.50
CA ALA A 67 -9.00 -5.58 9.66
C ALA A 67 -9.91 -4.84 8.67
N VAL A 68 -9.69 -3.53 8.46
CA VAL A 68 -10.46 -2.75 7.48
C VAL A 68 -10.29 -3.30 6.06
N LEU A 69 -9.05 -3.59 5.65
CA LEU A 69 -8.74 -4.05 4.31
C LEU A 69 -9.27 -5.46 4.04
N ARG A 70 -9.17 -6.37 5.02
CA ARG A 70 -9.76 -7.73 4.93
C ARG A 70 -11.28 -7.67 4.91
N PHE A 71 -11.90 -6.92 5.80
CA PHE A 71 -13.35 -6.78 5.86
C PHE A 71 -13.95 -6.32 4.53
N LEU A 72 -13.26 -5.40 3.84
CA LEU A 72 -13.69 -4.84 2.56
C LEU A 72 -13.19 -5.61 1.33
N ASN A 73 -12.49 -6.74 1.50
CA ASN A 73 -11.86 -7.51 0.42
C ASN A 73 -10.92 -6.67 -0.46
N ILE A 74 -10.19 -5.74 0.16
CA ILE A 74 -9.23 -4.89 -0.55
C ILE A 74 -7.85 -5.54 -0.57
N TYR A 75 -7.39 -6.06 0.58
CA TYR A 75 -6.10 -6.73 0.71
C TYR A 75 -6.09 -7.64 1.95
N GLU A 76 -5.84 -8.93 1.73
CA GLU A 76 -5.93 -9.94 2.79
C GLU A 76 -4.64 -10.13 3.60
N HIS A 77 -3.50 -9.76 3.02
CA HIS A 77 -2.18 -10.02 3.60
C HIS A 77 -1.68 -8.93 4.56
N MET A 78 -2.53 -8.00 5.00
CA MET A 78 -2.14 -6.98 5.97
C MET A 78 -2.65 -7.31 7.38
N GLU A 79 -1.77 -7.18 8.37
CA GLU A 79 -2.09 -7.32 9.79
C GLU A 79 -1.79 -6.04 10.57
N GLY A 80 -2.74 -5.64 11.40
CA GLY A 80 -2.61 -4.50 12.31
C GLY A 80 -2.41 -3.16 11.60
N GLY A 81 -1.76 -2.25 12.29
CA GLY A 81 -1.42 -0.92 11.80
C GLY A 81 -2.59 0.07 11.85
N SER A 82 -2.27 1.35 11.83
CA SER A 82 -3.29 2.40 11.68
C SER A 82 -3.50 2.75 10.22
N ILE A 83 -4.70 3.23 9.90
CA ILE A 83 -5.03 3.80 8.59
C ILE A 83 -5.79 5.12 8.75
N THR A 84 -5.42 6.08 7.94
CA THR A 84 -6.18 7.31 7.72
C THR A 84 -6.32 7.53 6.22
N LEU A 85 -7.55 7.55 5.73
CA LEU A 85 -7.90 7.90 4.36
C LEU A 85 -8.70 9.20 4.38
N ALA A 86 -8.35 10.14 3.52
CA ALA A 86 -9.10 11.37 3.33
C ALA A 86 -9.18 11.70 1.84
N LEU A 87 -10.39 11.64 1.28
CA LEU A 87 -10.66 11.96 -0.12
C LEU A 87 -11.72 13.06 -0.20
N SER A 88 -11.60 13.93 -1.18
CA SER A 88 -12.61 14.94 -1.49
C SER A 88 -12.71 15.22 -2.99
N GLY A 89 -13.86 15.72 -3.44
CA GLY A 89 -14.08 16.06 -4.84
C GLY A 89 -15.39 16.78 -5.08
N ALA A 90 -15.67 17.09 -6.34
CA ALA A 90 -16.98 17.55 -6.76
C ALA A 90 -18.01 16.41 -6.66
N SER A 91 -19.30 16.73 -6.50
CA SER A 91 -20.36 15.73 -6.28
C SER A 91 -20.47 14.70 -7.42
N ASP A 92 -20.14 15.11 -8.63
CA ASP A 92 -20.19 14.31 -9.87
C ASP A 92 -18.81 13.98 -10.46
N GLY A 93 -17.74 14.48 -9.83
CA GLY A 93 -16.36 14.28 -10.27
C GLY A 93 -15.61 13.20 -9.49
N PRO A 94 -14.34 12.96 -9.82
CA PRO A 94 -13.49 12.07 -9.03
C PRO A 94 -13.20 12.64 -7.65
N MET A 95 -12.99 11.76 -6.69
CA MET A 95 -12.45 12.11 -5.36
C MET A 95 -10.94 11.93 -5.35
N ARG A 96 -10.22 12.91 -4.81
CA ARG A 96 -8.77 12.89 -4.67
C ARG A 96 -8.36 13.13 -3.23
N GLY A 97 -7.22 12.61 -2.87
CA GLY A 97 -6.65 12.77 -1.54
C GLY A 97 -5.57 11.76 -1.29
N GLN A 98 -5.45 11.32 -0.05
CA GLN A 98 -4.34 10.48 0.36
C GLN A 98 -4.78 9.40 1.36
N VAL A 99 -3.98 8.34 1.40
CA VAL A 99 -4.01 7.32 2.44
C VAL A 99 -2.66 7.29 3.15
N ASP A 100 -2.72 7.27 4.47
CA ASP A 100 -1.57 7.06 5.36
C ASP A 100 -1.80 5.80 6.19
N THR A 101 -0.76 4.99 6.32
CA THR A 101 -0.76 3.80 7.19
C THR A 101 0.50 3.77 8.03
N SER A 102 0.45 3.17 9.21
CA SER A 102 1.63 3.01 10.05
C SER A 102 1.62 1.72 10.87
N ASN A 103 2.82 1.21 11.17
CA ASN A 103 3.06 0.08 12.07
C ASN A 103 2.26 -1.18 11.76
N PHE A 104 2.33 -1.64 10.52
CA PHE A 104 1.65 -2.84 10.05
C PHE A 104 2.62 -3.92 9.59
N PHE A 105 2.10 -5.13 9.41
CA PHE A 105 2.82 -6.24 8.81
C PHE A 105 2.16 -6.65 7.49
N VAL A 106 3.00 -7.05 6.52
CA VAL A 106 2.57 -7.83 5.36
C VAL A 106 2.93 -9.28 5.62
N VAL A 107 1.95 -10.17 5.57
CA VAL A 107 2.08 -11.57 5.96
C VAL A 107 1.78 -12.50 4.79
N ASN A 108 2.66 -13.50 4.59
CA ASN A 108 2.47 -14.55 3.59
C ASN A 108 2.12 -14.02 2.17
N GLU A 109 2.71 -12.88 1.75
CA GLU A 109 2.49 -12.30 0.43
C GLU A 109 3.40 -13.00 -0.60
N PRO A 110 2.84 -13.84 -1.52
CA PRO A 110 3.66 -14.60 -2.46
C PRO A 110 4.44 -13.73 -3.44
N LYS A 111 3.89 -12.56 -3.83
CA LYS A 111 4.55 -11.64 -4.76
C LYS A 111 5.77 -10.99 -4.10
N LEU A 112 5.69 -10.67 -2.81
CA LEU A 112 6.82 -10.17 -2.04
C LEU A 112 7.94 -11.22 -1.96
N ALA A 113 7.60 -12.47 -1.68
CA ALA A 113 8.57 -13.57 -1.68
C ALA A 113 9.26 -13.72 -3.04
N SER A 114 8.52 -13.63 -4.14
CA SER A 114 9.05 -13.69 -5.51
C SER A 114 10.01 -12.54 -5.81
N ILE A 115 9.66 -11.30 -5.43
CA ILE A 115 10.53 -10.12 -5.63
C ILE A 115 11.84 -10.27 -4.88
N VAL A 116 11.77 -10.67 -3.61
CA VAL A 116 12.95 -10.78 -2.72
C VAL A 116 13.89 -11.91 -3.16
N SER A 117 13.35 -12.98 -3.73
CA SER A 117 14.16 -14.11 -4.25
C SER A 117 14.74 -13.89 -5.64
N THR A 118 14.33 -12.81 -6.34
CA THR A 118 14.81 -12.50 -7.68
C THR A 118 16.30 -12.16 -7.67
N THR A 119 17.07 -12.79 -8.57
CA THR A 119 18.50 -12.54 -8.75
C THR A 119 18.68 -11.40 -9.76
N PRO A 120 19.34 -10.28 -9.38
CA PRO A 120 19.66 -9.21 -10.31
C PRO A 120 20.53 -9.69 -11.47
N ALA A 121 20.30 -9.16 -12.67
CA ALA A 121 21.14 -9.47 -13.82
C ALA A 121 22.56 -8.93 -13.61
N GLY A 122 23.56 -9.77 -13.87
CA GLY A 122 24.99 -9.45 -13.66
C GLY A 122 25.52 -9.77 -12.26
N ASP A 123 24.69 -10.03 -11.27
CA ASP A 123 25.06 -10.61 -10.00
C ASP A 123 24.45 -12.03 -9.90
N LYS A 124 25.21 -12.98 -9.37
CA LYS A 124 24.73 -14.35 -9.17
C LYS A 124 23.94 -14.52 -7.86
N ARG A 125 23.71 -13.44 -7.14
CA ARG A 125 23.06 -13.43 -5.81
C ARG A 125 21.69 -12.79 -5.89
N SER A 126 20.70 -13.43 -5.27
CA SER A 126 19.39 -12.85 -5.06
C SER A 126 19.48 -11.64 -4.09
N LEU A 127 18.42 -10.84 -4.05
CA LEU A 127 18.32 -9.74 -3.08
C LEU A 127 18.54 -10.26 -1.64
N ASN A 128 18.01 -11.43 -1.33
CA ASN A 128 18.13 -12.11 -0.05
C ASN A 128 19.60 -12.48 0.28
N GLU A 129 20.33 -13.02 -0.69
CA GLU A 129 21.74 -13.37 -0.52
C GLU A 129 22.63 -12.13 -0.44
N ALA A 130 22.30 -11.09 -1.20
CA ALA A 130 23.05 -9.84 -1.17
C ALA A 130 22.96 -9.12 0.19
N VAL A 131 21.87 -9.27 0.93
CA VAL A 131 21.72 -8.70 2.29
C VAL A 131 22.30 -9.57 3.39
N LYS A 132 22.97 -10.69 3.04
CA LYS A 132 23.56 -11.66 4.00
C LYS A 132 22.58 -12.07 5.10
N GLY A 133 21.30 -12.12 4.80
CA GLY A 133 20.28 -12.50 5.76
C GLY A 133 19.04 -12.96 5.03
N ASN A 134 18.48 -14.08 5.48
CA ASN A 134 17.14 -14.46 5.04
C ASN A 134 16.17 -13.41 5.54
N LEU A 135 15.67 -12.56 4.64
CA LEU A 135 14.51 -11.76 4.94
C LEU A 135 13.34 -12.73 5.10
N ASP A 136 12.82 -12.82 6.32
CA ASP A 136 11.60 -13.57 6.56
C ASP A 136 10.44 -12.86 5.84
N THR A 137 10.04 -13.42 4.69
CA THR A 137 8.92 -12.90 3.90
C THR A 137 7.56 -13.39 4.39
N SER A 138 7.54 -14.29 5.39
CA SER A 138 6.30 -14.74 6.01
C SER A 138 5.63 -13.63 6.83
N ARG A 139 6.44 -12.71 7.41
CA ARG A 139 5.93 -11.58 8.20
C ARG A 139 6.87 -10.38 8.12
N VAL A 140 6.58 -9.44 7.25
CA VAL A 140 7.40 -8.25 7.01
C VAL A 140 6.80 -7.01 7.64
N LYS A 141 7.57 -6.36 8.51
CA LYS A 141 7.15 -5.11 9.17
C LYS A 141 7.34 -3.91 8.25
N PHE A 142 6.30 -3.07 8.18
CA PHE A 142 6.36 -1.71 7.65
C PHE A 142 6.01 -0.70 8.75
N GLU A 143 6.78 0.38 8.79
CA GLU A 143 6.62 1.46 9.77
C GLU A 143 5.66 2.52 9.25
N ARG A 144 5.71 2.80 7.96
CA ARG A 144 4.86 3.81 7.29
C ARG A 144 4.50 3.37 5.88
N GLY A 145 3.29 3.76 5.47
CA GLY A 145 2.82 3.68 4.10
C GLY A 145 2.07 4.96 3.75
N PHE A 146 2.22 5.39 2.51
CA PHE A 146 1.56 6.58 1.96
C PHE A 146 1.21 6.32 0.49
N ALA A 147 0.09 6.86 0.03
CA ALA A 147 -0.19 7.02 -1.39
C ALA A 147 -1.19 8.16 -1.62
N GLU A 148 -1.04 8.84 -2.74
CA GLU A 148 -2.07 9.70 -3.30
C GLU A 148 -3.09 8.85 -4.07
N ILE A 149 -4.36 9.24 -3.97
CA ILE A 149 -5.48 8.51 -4.55
C ILE A 149 -6.27 9.42 -5.50
N ASP A 150 -6.59 8.90 -6.67
CA ASP A 150 -7.61 9.44 -7.58
C ASP A 150 -8.65 8.34 -7.82
N LYS A 151 -9.85 8.51 -7.24
CA LYS A 151 -10.97 7.58 -7.27
C LYS A 151 -12.12 8.15 -8.07
N GLY A 152 -12.34 7.62 -9.25
CA GLY A 152 -13.52 7.92 -10.07
C GLY A 152 -14.52 6.77 -10.10
N THR A 153 -15.54 6.93 -10.96
CA THR A 153 -16.47 5.85 -11.27
C THR A 153 -15.72 4.75 -12.02
N GLY A 154 -15.76 3.52 -11.49
CA GLY A 154 -15.12 2.36 -12.13
C GLY A 154 -13.60 2.32 -12.07
N TYR A 155 -12.90 3.29 -11.47
CA TYR A 155 -11.44 3.22 -11.38
C TYR A 155 -10.88 3.72 -10.05
N LEU A 156 -9.68 3.25 -9.73
CA LEU A 156 -8.84 3.77 -8.66
C LEU A 156 -7.39 3.82 -9.12
N LYS A 157 -6.78 5.00 -9.05
CA LYS A 157 -5.37 5.21 -9.35
C LYS A 157 -4.62 5.62 -8.10
N LEU A 158 -3.38 5.16 -8.01
CA LEU A 158 -2.45 5.49 -6.95
C LEU A 158 -1.24 6.22 -7.55
N ALA A 159 -0.77 7.26 -6.88
CA ALA A 159 0.44 7.98 -7.23
C ALA A 159 1.29 8.19 -5.98
N ASN A 160 2.59 8.41 -6.17
CA ASN A 160 3.55 8.70 -5.11
C ASN A 160 3.49 7.69 -3.95
N GLY A 161 3.12 6.43 -4.26
CA GLY A 161 2.99 5.37 -3.28
C GLY A 161 4.34 4.95 -2.70
N VAL A 162 4.42 4.84 -1.39
CA VAL A 162 5.63 4.43 -0.66
C VAL A 162 5.25 3.56 0.53
N LEU A 163 5.92 2.42 0.67
CA LEU A 163 5.96 1.68 1.94
C LEU A 163 7.39 1.68 2.46
N ARG A 164 7.55 2.02 3.73
CA ARG A 164 8.84 2.04 4.41
C ARG A 164 8.83 1.09 5.60
N GLY A 165 9.77 0.16 5.61
CA GLY A 165 10.03 -0.73 6.73
C GLY A 165 11.50 -0.68 7.18
N PRO A 166 11.84 -1.32 8.30
CA PRO A 166 13.20 -1.31 8.84
C PRO A 166 14.19 -2.10 7.99
N ARG A 167 13.72 -3.03 7.17
CA ARG A 167 14.55 -3.89 6.32
C ARG A 167 14.36 -3.65 4.84
N ILE A 168 13.18 -3.20 4.44
CA ILE A 168 12.78 -3.04 3.03
C ILE A 168 11.88 -1.82 2.87
N GLY A 169 11.87 -1.28 1.67
CA GLY A 169 10.91 -0.28 1.23
C GLY A 169 10.46 -0.55 -0.20
N THR A 170 9.36 0.02 -0.59
CA THR A 170 8.89 -0.04 -1.97
C THR A 170 8.18 1.26 -2.36
N THR A 171 8.32 1.63 -3.61
CA THR A 171 7.46 2.62 -4.27
C THR A 171 6.44 1.91 -5.13
N PHE A 172 5.31 2.55 -5.38
CA PHE A 172 4.30 2.04 -6.30
C PHE A 172 3.45 3.17 -6.85
N GLN A 173 3.00 3.00 -8.09
CA GLN A 173 2.04 3.90 -8.74
C GLN A 173 1.35 3.19 -9.90
N GLY A 174 0.21 3.72 -10.33
CA GLY A 174 -0.53 3.21 -11.48
C GLY A 174 -2.01 3.05 -11.20
N THR A 175 -2.67 2.25 -12.02
CA THR A 175 -4.09 1.91 -11.91
C THR A 175 -4.24 0.64 -11.09
N LEU A 176 -4.88 0.73 -9.92
CA LEU A 176 -5.17 -0.43 -9.08
C LEU A 176 -6.30 -1.27 -9.68
N TYR A 177 -7.33 -0.62 -10.20
CA TYR A 177 -8.36 -1.23 -11.06
C TYR A 177 -8.98 -0.18 -11.98
N ASP A 178 -9.42 -0.62 -13.16
CA ASP A 178 -10.22 0.14 -14.13
C ASP A 178 -11.64 -0.42 -14.25
N GLU A 179 -12.44 0.14 -15.15
CA GLU A 179 -13.84 -0.27 -15.40
C GLU A 179 -13.98 -1.73 -15.82
N ASN A 180 -12.91 -2.33 -16.36
CA ASN A 180 -12.85 -3.75 -16.75
C ASN A 180 -12.18 -4.63 -15.67
N ASN A 181 -11.98 -4.09 -14.46
CA ASN A 181 -11.26 -4.73 -13.37
C ASN A 181 -9.83 -5.14 -13.74
N ASN A 182 -9.13 -4.32 -14.53
CA ASN A 182 -7.73 -4.52 -14.84
C ASN A 182 -6.84 -3.64 -13.95
N MET A 183 -5.73 -4.23 -13.53
CA MET A 183 -4.62 -3.59 -12.81
C MET A 183 -3.49 -3.27 -13.79
N ASP A 184 -2.84 -2.12 -13.59
CA ASP A 184 -1.54 -1.78 -14.18
C ASP A 184 -0.77 -0.89 -13.19
N MET A 185 -0.02 -1.56 -12.31
CA MET A 185 0.78 -0.93 -11.26
C MET A 185 2.25 -1.20 -11.50
N THR A 186 3.07 -0.19 -11.29
CA THR A 186 4.54 -0.30 -11.32
C THR A 186 5.13 0.15 -10.01
N GLY A 187 6.29 -0.39 -9.66
CA GLY A 187 6.99 0.03 -8.46
C GLY A 187 8.43 -0.45 -8.43
N THR A 188 9.14 -0.02 -7.40
CA THR A 188 10.51 -0.44 -7.14
C THR A 188 10.62 -0.90 -5.70
N PHE A 189 11.11 -2.10 -5.54
CA PHE A 189 11.39 -2.71 -4.25
C PHE A 189 12.86 -2.52 -3.89
N MET A 190 13.16 -2.11 -2.67
CA MET A 190 14.50 -1.76 -2.22
C MET A 190 14.79 -2.29 -0.83
N PRO A 191 16.03 -2.72 -0.55
CA PRO A 191 16.48 -2.94 0.82
C PRO A 191 16.51 -1.63 1.60
N ALA A 192 16.27 -1.69 2.90
CA ALA A 192 16.34 -0.50 3.76
C ALA A 192 17.79 0.03 3.90
N TYR A 193 17.91 1.30 4.25
CA TYR A 193 19.15 2.06 4.28
C TYR A 193 20.31 1.43 5.08
N GLY A 194 20.02 0.69 6.15
CA GLY A 194 21.05 -0.02 6.94
C GLY A 194 21.72 -1.17 6.19
N VAL A 195 21.07 -1.68 5.17
CA VAL A 195 21.55 -2.80 4.35
C VAL A 195 22.41 -2.29 3.18
N ASN A 196 22.27 -1.02 2.79
CA ASN A 196 23.02 -0.39 1.69
C ASN A 196 24.53 -0.37 1.89
N ARG A 197 25.00 -0.47 3.13
CA ARG A 197 26.44 -0.66 3.43
C ARG A 197 27.03 -1.89 2.75
N ILE A 198 26.22 -2.94 2.65
CA ILE A 198 26.63 -4.22 2.07
C ILE A 198 26.75 -4.12 0.55
N PHE A 199 25.84 -3.37 -0.08
CA PHE A 199 25.86 -3.16 -1.55
C PHE A 199 27.00 -2.27 -2.02
N GLY A 200 27.46 -1.33 -1.16
CA GLY A 200 28.63 -0.52 -1.46
C GLY A 200 29.94 -1.30 -1.52
N GLU A 201 29.98 -2.53 -1.01
CA GLU A 201 31.13 -3.42 -1.05
C GLU A 201 31.10 -4.38 -2.25
N LEU A 202 30.03 -4.36 -3.07
CA LEU A 202 29.96 -5.17 -4.28
C LEU A 202 30.79 -4.53 -5.40
N PRO A 203 31.80 -5.24 -5.96
CA PRO A 203 32.78 -4.65 -6.87
C PRO A 203 32.21 -4.08 -8.18
N LEU A 204 31.05 -4.57 -8.64
CA LEU A 204 30.42 -4.11 -9.87
C LEU A 204 29.52 -2.88 -9.68
N VAL A 205 28.98 -2.67 -8.49
CA VAL A 205 28.06 -1.57 -8.20
C VAL A 205 28.84 -0.31 -7.81
N GLY A 206 29.96 -0.47 -7.09
CA GLY A 206 30.83 0.62 -6.72
C GLY A 206 31.51 1.32 -7.90
N ALA A 207 31.85 0.57 -8.96
CA ALA A 207 32.48 1.11 -10.15
C ALA A 207 31.51 1.89 -11.05
N LEU A 208 30.22 1.53 -11.06
CA LEU A 208 29.21 2.15 -11.92
C LEU A 208 28.65 3.46 -11.35
N LEU A 209 28.76 3.68 -10.07
CA LEU A 209 28.08 4.74 -9.33
C LEU A 209 28.99 5.86 -8.83
N GLY A 210 30.24 5.88 -9.28
CA GLY A 210 31.17 6.98 -9.05
C GLY A 210 31.70 7.09 -7.61
N ASN A 211 32.79 7.80 -7.47
CA ASN A 211 33.59 8.02 -6.26
C ASN A 211 32.89 8.90 -5.18
N GLY A 212 31.57 8.90 -5.09
CA GLY A 212 30.81 9.76 -4.18
C GLY A 212 30.21 9.02 -2.99
N ARG A 213 29.92 9.75 -1.93
CA ARG A 213 29.28 9.30 -0.69
C ARG A 213 27.88 8.67 -0.86
N ASP A 214 27.31 8.72 -2.06
CA ASP A 214 26.02 8.13 -2.44
C ASP A 214 26.25 6.80 -3.18
N ARG A 215 26.66 5.78 -2.45
CA ARG A 215 26.81 4.41 -2.99
C ARG A 215 25.42 3.86 -3.33
N GLY A 216 25.23 3.53 -4.60
CA GLY A 216 23.94 3.24 -5.21
C GLY A 216 23.11 2.16 -4.53
N LEU A 217 21.83 2.42 -4.54
CA LEU A 217 20.79 1.54 -4.06
C LEU A 217 20.44 0.52 -5.16
N ILE A 218 20.53 -0.76 -4.85
CA ILE A 218 19.98 -1.79 -5.72
C ILE A 218 18.49 -1.86 -5.48
N GLY A 219 17.69 -1.60 -6.52
CA GLY A 219 16.26 -1.76 -6.52
C GLY A 219 15.82 -2.82 -7.51
N VAL A 220 14.75 -3.51 -7.22
CA VAL A 220 14.06 -4.43 -8.13
C VAL A 220 12.77 -3.77 -8.59
N THR A 221 12.73 -3.41 -9.88
CA THR A 221 11.50 -2.86 -10.47
C THR A 221 10.54 -3.99 -10.78
N TYR A 222 9.28 -3.78 -10.44
CA TYR A 222 8.21 -4.73 -10.71
C TYR A 222 7.02 -4.05 -11.38
N ARG A 223 6.22 -4.85 -12.07
CA ARG A 223 4.93 -4.46 -12.63
C ARG A 223 3.88 -5.52 -12.29
N LEU A 224 2.72 -5.07 -11.83
CA LEU A 224 1.53 -5.88 -11.66
C LEU A 224 0.55 -5.52 -12.75
N LYS A 225 0.15 -6.49 -13.59
CA LYS A 225 -0.72 -6.25 -14.75
C LYS A 225 -1.75 -7.35 -14.93
N GLY A 226 -2.91 -7.00 -15.50
CA GLY A 226 -4.00 -7.90 -15.81
C GLY A 226 -5.16 -7.80 -14.83
N ASN A 227 -5.89 -8.88 -14.58
CA ASN A 227 -7.05 -8.85 -13.70
C ASN A 227 -6.66 -8.43 -12.27
N ALA A 228 -7.35 -7.44 -11.71
CA ALA A 228 -7.02 -6.86 -10.41
C ALA A 228 -7.10 -7.87 -9.25
N ASN A 229 -7.97 -8.89 -9.37
CA ASN A 229 -8.08 -9.94 -8.34
C ASN A 229 -6.93 -10.96 -8.41
N LYS A 230 -6.28 -11.10 -9.59
CA LYS A 230 -5.17 -12.02 -9.81
C LYS A 230 -4.17 -11.44 -10.81
N PRO A 231 -3.46 -10.36 -10.45
CA PRO A 231 -2.52 -9.73 -11.37
C PRO A 231 -1.27 -10.60 -11.57
N ASN A 232 -0.76 -10.56 -12.80
CA ASN A 232 0.55 -11.12 -13.12
C ASN A 232 1.64 -10.19 -12.60
N LEU A 233 2.69 -10.78 -12.02
CA LEU A 233 3.86 -10.08 -11.54
C LEU A 233 5.00 -10.24 -12.55
N ASP A 234 5.41 -9.13 -13.17
CA ASP A 234 6.62 -9.04 -13.99
C ASP A 234 7.72 -8.37 -13.16
N ILE A 235 8.90 -8.98 -13.11
CA ILE A 235 10.05 -8.48 -12.34
C ILE A 235 11.18 -8.17 -13.32
N ASN A 236 11.67 -6.92 -13.28
CA ASN A 236 12.90 -6.54 -13.96
C ASN A 236 14.06 -6.53 -12.95
N PRO A 237 14.98 -7.49 -13.02
CA PRO A 237 16.09 -7.58 -12.07
C PRO A 237 17.14 -6.48 -12.23
N LEU A 238 17.00 -5.60 -13.22
CA LEU A 238 17.93 -4.50 -13.49
C LEU A 238 17.26 -3.15 -13.36
N SER A 239 17.42 -2.52 -12.23
CA SER A 239 17.32 -1.07 -12.18
C SER A 239 18.31 -0.53 -11.18
N VAL A 240 19.50 -0.19 -11.69
CA VAL A 240 20.37 0.78 -11.02
C VAL A 240 19.68 2.13 -11.20
N ILE A 241 19.05 2.63 -10.14
CA ILE A 241 18.27 3.85 -10.21
C ILE A 241 19.11 4.99 -9.65
N ALA A 242 19.09 6.14 -10.35
CA ALA A 242 19.83 7.35 -9.98
C ALA A 242 19.47 7.84 -8.56
N PRO A 243 20.41 8.37 -7.78
CA PRO A 243 20.30 8.67 -6.35
C PRO A 243 19.15 9.60 -5.95
N GLY A 244 18.71 10.49 -6.85
CA GLY A 244 17.78 11.57 -6.51
C GLY A 244 16.34 11.11 -6.21
N ILE A 245 15.86 10.03 -6.83
CA ILE A 245 14.47 9.56 -6.68
C ILE A 245 14.27 8.84 -5.34
N PHE A 246 15.33 8.35 -4.73
CA PHE A 246 15.26 7.54 -3.51
C PHE A 246 15.30 8.35 -2.22
N ARG A 247 15.80 9.59 -2.27
CA ARG A 247 15.80 10.49 -1.11
C ARG A 247 14.39 10.67 -0.54
N SER A 248 13.40 10.86 -1.38
CA SER A 248 12.01 11.07 -0.97
C SER A 248 11.38 9.87 -0.24
N ILE A 249 11.86 8.64 -0.49
CA ILE A 249 11.33 7.42 0.17
C ILE A 249 11.75 7.34 1.63
N PHE A 250 12.92 7.89 1.95
CA PHE A 250 13.51 7.80 3.28
C PHE A 250 13.48 9.15 4.05
N GLU A 251 13.11 10.24 3.39
CA GLU A 251 13.03 11.59 3.96
C GLU A 251 11.63 12.00 4.45
N PHE A 252 10.71 11.07 4.65
CA PHE A 252 9.44 11.40 5.30
C PHE A 252 9.70 11.82 6.75
N ARG A 253 9.60 13.12 7.00
CA ARG A 253 9.55 13.75 8.31
C ARG A 253 8.14 13.69 8.89
#